data_81e9ee4093f85b486906b4b72f9734bd
#
_entry.id   81e9ee4093f85b486906b4b72f9734bd
#
_cell.length_a   1.000
_cell.length_b   1.000
_cell.length_c   1.000
_cell.angle_alpha   90.00
_cell.angle_beta   90.00
_cell.angle_gamma   90.00
#
_symmetry.space_group_name_H-M   'P 1'
#
loop_
_entity.id
_entity.type
_entity.pdbx_description
1 polymer ?
#
loop_
_entity_poly.entity_id
_entity_poly.type
_entity_poly.pdbx_seq_one_letter_code
_entity_poly.pdbx_strand_id
1 'polypeptide(L)'
;GSDKFRNLVDCEIADYLDADEFLDRLDDGDFDGEIAAVLHQGACSDTMERDGAFMMRNNYRYSARLLEFCQNDDVPFLYASSASVYGGGTAFAEARANEDPLNVYAYSKFLFDELVRRTLPGRTAPIAGFRHFNAYGPREAHKGRMASVMWHFYQQVRAEGRVKLFE
;
A
#
# COMPACT_ATOMS: atom_id res chain seq x y z
N GLY A 1 7.54 -18.99 -5.32
CA GLY A 1 8.77 -18.30 -5.22
C GLY A 1 8.86 -17.12 -6.14
N SER A 2 9.08 -15.96 -5.62
CA SER A 2 9.39 -14.76 -6.42
C SER A 2 10.78 -14.27 -6.04
N ASP A 3 11.46 -13.60 -6.98
CA ASP A 3 12.78 -12.99 -6.75
C ASP A 3 12.71 -11.72 -5.86
N LYS A 4 11.59 -11.46 -5.20
CA LYS A 4 11.38 -10.28 -4.34
C LYS A 4 12.41 -10.18 -3.21
N PHE A 5 12.86 -11.31 -2.67
CA PHE A 5 13.88 -11.35 -1.61
C PHE A 5 15.17 -10.61 -2.00
N ARG A 6 15.50 -10.57 -3.29
CA ARG A 6 16.69 -9.85 -3.80
C ARG A 6 16.64 -8.36 -3.49
N ASN A 7 15.44 -7.79 -3.28
CA ASN A 7 15.28 -6.40 -2.92
C ASN A 7 15.65 -6.12 -1.46
N LEU A 8 15.79 -7.17 -0.65
CA LEU A 8 16.09 -7.09 0.79
C LEU A 8 17.56 -7.44 1.11
N VAL A 9 18.31 -8.02 0.14
CA VAL A 9 19.66 -8.57 0.38
C VAL A 9 20.64 -7.55 0.95
N ASP A 10 20.51 -6.29 0.58
CA ASP A 10 21.35 -5.17 1.05
C ASP A 10 20.64 -4.25 2.04
N CYS A 11 19.48 -4.68 2.56
CA CYS A 11 18.81 -3.98 3.64
C CYS A 11 19.26 -4.52 4.98
N GLU A 12 19.59 -3.62 5.91
CA GLU A 12 19.83 -3.96 7.30
C GLU A 12 18.49 -4.04 8.02
N ILE A 13 18.03 -5.26 8.28
CA ILE A 13 16.75 -5.55 8.95
C ILE A 13 17.04 -6.40 10.19
N ALA A 14 16.33 -6.13 11.28
CA ALA A 14 16.48 -6.86 12.52
C ALA A 14 15.79 -8.23 12.48
N ASP A 15 14.61 -8.30 11.85
CA ASP A 15 13.82 -9.53 11.74
C ASP A 15 12.92 -9.49 10.50
N TYR A 16 12.38 -10.64 10.12
CA TYR A 16 11.44 -10.81 9.03
C TYR A 16 10.33 -11.76 9.47
N LEU A 17 9.10 -11.27 9.46
CA LEU A 17 7.91 -12.04 9.81
C LEU A 17 6.96 -12.12 8.61
N ASP A 18 6.23 -13.22 8.50
CA ASP A 18 5.08 -13.31 7.61
C ASP A 18 3.96 -12.38 8.11
N ALA A 19 3.09 -11.93 7.19
CA ALA A 19 2.07 -10.96 7.52
C ALA A 19 1.06 -11.48 8.57
N ASP A 20 0.67 -12.75 8.48
CA ASP A 20 -0.27 -13.35 9.45
C ASP A 20 0.43 -13.57 10.79
N GLU A 21 1.66 -14.10 10.79
CA GLU A 21 2.48 -14.26 11.99
C GLU A 21 2.71 -12.92 12.71
N PHE A 22 2.96 -11.85 11.96
CA PHE A 22 3.12 -10.52 12.54
C PHE A 22 1.85 -10.05 13.28
N LEU A 23 0.67 -10.27 12.69
CA LEU A 23 -0.59 -9.91 13.34
C LEU A 23 -0.85 -10.74 14.60
N ASP A 24 -0.58 -12.06 14.55
CA ASP A 24 -0.78 -12.94 15.70
C ASP A 24 0.12 -12.49 16.87
N ARG A 25 1.38 -12.18 16.59
CA ARG A 25 2.31 -11.67 17.60
C ARG A 25 1.96 -10.28 18.13
N LEU A 26 1.35 -9.41 17.30
CA LEU A 26 0.80 -8.15 17.78
C LEU A 26 -0.35 -8.38 18.78
N ASP A 27 -1.24 -9.34 18.47
CA ASP A 27 -2.37 -9.67 19.36
C ASP A 27 -1.92 -10.33 20.67
N ASP A 28 -0.80 -11.08 20.63
CA ASP A 28 -0.19 -11.69 21.80
C ASP A 28 0.60 -10.69 22.69
N GLY A 29 0.75 -9.43 22.22
CA GLY A 29 1.47 -8.38 22.95
C GLY A 29 2.99 -8.46 22.87
N ASP A 30 3.54 -9.26 21.93
CA ASP A 30 4.99 -9.48 21.79
C ASP A 30 5.78 -8.18 21.51
N PHE A 31 5.10 -7.13 21.05
CA PHE A 31 5.71 -5.86 20.65
C PHE A 31 5.26 -4.67 21.51
N ASP A 32 4.59 -4.92 22.64
CA ASP A 32 4.06 -3.85 23.50
C ASP A 32 5.18 -2.91 23.96
N GLY A 33 5.04 -1.63 23.61
CA GLY A 33 6.01 -0.59 23.96
C GLY A 33 7.32 -0.62 23.19
N GLU A 34 7.52 -1.54 22.23
CA GLU A 34 8.76 -1.66 21.47
C GLU A 34 8.71 -1.00 20.09
N ILE A 35 7.51 -0.78 19.53
CA ILE A 35 7.33 -0.22 18.18
C ILE A 35 7.34 1.31 18.23
N ALA A 36 8.31 1.93 17.60
CA ALA A 36 8.40 3.39 17.50
C ALA A 36 7.48 4.00 16.43
N ALA A 37 7.19 3.28 15.36
CA ALA A 37 6.25 3.68 14.29
C ALA A 37 5.94 2.49 13.38
N VAL A 38 4.78 2.50 12.76
CA VAL A 38 4.40 1.56 11.69
C VAL A 38 4.37 2.27 10.35
N LEU A 39 5.20 1.79 9.39
CA LEU A 39 5.21 2.25 8.01
C LEU A 39 4.56 1.18 7.12
N HIS A 40 3.25 1.24 6.99
CA HIS A 40 2.45 0.23 6.30
C HIS A 40 2.43 0.46 4.78
N GLN A 41 3.32 -0.23 4.06
CA GLN A 41 3.40 -0.23 2.60
C GLN A 41 2.82 -1.50 1.97
N GLY A 42 2.51 -2.51 2.79
CA GLY A 42 2.02 -3.81 2.35
C GLY A 42 0.61 -3.75 1.76
N ALA A 43 0.43 -4.37 0.60
CA ALA A 43 -0.88 -4.58 -0.03
C ALA A 43 -0.77 -5.54 -1.22
N CYS A 44 -1.89 -6.15 -1.62
CA CYS A 44 -2.04 -6.61 -2.98
C CYS A 44 -2.26 -5.37 -3.87
N SER A 45 -1.31 -5.07 -4.77
CA SER A 45 -1.35 -3.91 -5.66
C SER A 45 -1.81 -4.25 -7.08
N ASP A 46 -2.25 -5.48 -7.34
CA ASP A 46 -2.76 -5.90 -8.65
C ASP A 46 -4.14 -5.27 -8.89
N THR A 47 -4.19 -4.26 -9.75
CA THR A 47 -5.45 -3.57 -10.12
C THR A 47 -6.38 -4.43 -10.98
N MET A 48 -5.91 -5.59 -11.48
CA MET A 48 -6.66 -6.56 -12.27
C MET A 48 -7.23 -7.70 -11.42
N GLU A 49 -6.89 -7.76 -10.12
CA GLU A 49 -7.46 -8.74 -9.20
C GLU A 49 -8.98 -8.54 -9.08
N ARG A 50 -9.72 -9.64 -9.14
CA ARG A 50 -11.18 -9.65 -9.08
C ARG A 50 -11.74 -10.36 -7.85
N ASP A 51 -10.92 -11.09 -7.11
CA ASP A 51 -11.34 -11.67 -5.83
C ASP A 51 -11.45 -10.55 -4.77
N GLY A 52 -12.67 -10.04 -4.62
CA GLY A 52 -12.98 -9.01 -3.64
C GLY A 52 -12.73 -9.45 -2.20
N ALA A 53 -12.95 -10.73 -1.88
CA ALA A 53 -12.74 -11.24 -0.53
C ALA A 53 -11.24 -11.29 -0.19
N PHE A 54 -10.42 -11.76 -1.14
CA PHE A 54 -8.96 -11.72 -1.03
C PHE A 54 -8.45 -10.28 -0.87
N MET A 55 -8.90 -9.37 -1.73
CA MET A 55 -8.48 -7.96 -1.69
C MET A 55 -8.86 -7.30 -0.35
N MET A 56 -10.06 -7.54 0.15
CA MET A 56 -10.52 -6.99 1.42
C MET A 56 -9.75 -7.57 2.63
N ARG A 57 -9.38 -8.85 2.60
CA ARG A 57 -8.54 -9.42 3.66
C ARG A 57 -7.17 -8.75 3.69
N ASN A 58 -6.49 -8.68 2.53
CA ASN A 58 -5.10 -8.23 2.45
C ASN A 58 -4.94 -6.70 2.57
N ASN A 59 -5.86 -5.92 2.01
CA ASN A 59 -5.70 -4.48 1.94
C ASN A 59 -6.50 -3.72 3.00
N TYR A 60 -7.71 -4.16 3.31
CA TYR A 60 -8.57 -3.46 4.25
C TYR A 60 -8.45 -4.01 5.68
N ARG A 61 -8.75 -5.30 5.87
CA ARG A 61 -8.81 -5.86 7.24
C ARG A 61 -7.45 -5.89 7.90
N TYR A 62 -6.42 -6.26 7.15
CA TYR A 62 -5.04 -6.22 7.64
C TYR A 62 -4.64 -4.81 8.08
N SER A 63 -4.89 -3.80 7.23
CA SER A 63 -4.60 -2.40 7.54
C SER A 63 -5.42 -1.89 8.74
N ALA A 64 -6.69 -2.32 8.85
CA ALA A 64 -7.56 -1.93 9.98
C ALA A 64 -7.03 -2.47 11.32
N ARG A 65 -6.53 -3.72 11.35
CA ARG A 65 -5.92 -4.28 12.57
C ARG A 65 -4.64 -3.54 12.97
N LEU A 66 -3.77 -3.23 11.99
CA LEU A 66 -2.59 -2.41 12.26
C LEU A 66 -2.95 -1.02 12.80
N LEU A 67 -3.96 -0.38 12.22
CA LEU A 67 -4.44 0.92 12.71
C LEU A 67 -4.96 0.82 14.13
N GLU A 68 -5.75 -0.21 14.44
CA GLU A 68 -6.28 -0.45 15.79
C GLU A 68 -5.16 -0.63 16.80
N PHE A 69 -4.19 -1.49 16.53
CA PHE A 69 -2.99 -1.65 17.36
C PHE A 69 -2.29 -0.31 17.58
N CYS A 70 -1.99 0.41 16.50
CA CYS A 70 -1.27 1.68 16.60
C CYS A 70 -2.01 2.72 17.44
N GLN A 71 -3.35 2.74 17.41
CA GLN A 71 -4.13 3.67 18.22
C GLN A 71 -4.25 3.23 19.67
N ASN A 72 -4.23 1.92 19.95
CA ASN A 72 -4.25 1.40 21.31
C ASN A 72 -2.93 1.62 22.04
N ASP A 73 -1.81 1.50 21.34
CA ASP A 73 -0.46 1.53 21.89
C ASP A 73 0.26 2.88 21.69
N ASP A 74 -0.47 3.92 21.25
CA ASP A 74 0.06 5.26 20.99
C ASP A 74 1.22 5.28 19.96
N VAL A 75 1.14 4.40 18.95
CA VAL A 75 2.17 4.21 17.91
C VAL A 75 1.82 5.02 16.66
N PRO A 76 2.69 5.90 16.15
CA PRO A 76 2.48 6.58 14.88
C PRO A 76 2.27 5.62 13.70
N PHE A 77 1.24 5.88 12.88
CA PHE A 77 0.86 5.05 11.75
C PHE A 77 0.93 5.81 10.43
N LEU A 78 1.87 5.41 9.56
CA LEU A 78 2.01 5.95 8.21
C LEU A 78 1.63 4.86 7.20
N TYR A 79 0.75 5.16 6.25
CA TYR A 79 0.29 4.13 5.31
C TYR A 79 0.24 4.59 3.86
N ALA A 80 0.40 3.62 2.95
CA ALA A 80 0.23 3.82 1.53
C ALA A 80 -1.25 3.70 1.15
N SER A 81 -1.90 4.85 0.90
CA SER A 81 -3.09 4.93 0.09
C SER A 81 -2.70 4.93 -1.40
N SER A 82 -3.58 5.31 -2.29
CA SER A 82 -3.33 5.28 -3.73
C SER A 82 -4.10 6.38 -4.45
N ALA A 83 -3.50 6.98 -5.48
CA ALA A 83 -4.20 7.86 -6.40
C ALA A 83 -5.33 7.17 -7.18
N SER A 84 -5.36 5.83 -7.24
CA SER A 84 -6.45 5.06 -7.84
C SER A 84 -7.81 5.31 -7.17
N VAL A 85 -7.84 5.85 -5.96
CA VAL A 85 -9.09 6.26 -5.28
C VAL A 85 -9.81 7.39 -6.00
N TYR A 86 -9.11 8.20 -6.79
CA TYR A 86 -9.72 9.26 -7.60
C TYR A 86 -10.44 8.76 -8.87
N GLY A 87 -10.24 7.48 -9.24
CA GLY A 87 -10.87 6.89 -10.41
C GLY A 87 -10.52 7.61 -11.71
N GLY A 88 -11.54 7.95 -12.49
CA GLY A 88 -11.42 8.70 -13.75
C GLY A 88 -11.48 10.24 -13.58
N GLY A 89 -11.44 10.74 -12.34
CA GLY A 89 -11.53 12.16 -12.05
C GLY A 89 -10.30 12.95 -12.51
N THR A 90 -10.46 14.27 -12.61
CA THR A 90 -9.40 15.21 -12.99
C THR A 90 -8.94 16.11 -11.84
N ALA A 91 -9.62 16.03 -10.68
CA ALA A 91 -9.27 16.74 -9.47
C ALA A 91 -8.63 15.79 -8.46
N PHE A 92 -7.37 16.05 -8.12
CA PHE A 92 -6.55 15.19 -7.27
C PHE A 92 -6.30 15.80 -5.87
N ALA A 93 -7.26 16.56 -5.38
CA ALA A 93 -7.23 17.05 -4.00
C ALA A 93 -7.83 15.99 -3.05
N GLU A 94 -7.33 15.93 -1.82
CA GLU A 94 -7.68 14.95 -0.80
C GLU A 94 -9.08 15.21 -0.17
N ALA A 95 -10.05 15.47 -1.02
CA ALA A 95 -11.46 15.66 -0.65
C ALA A 95 -12.31 14.49 -1.09
N ARG A 96 -13.24 14.06 -0.22
CA ARG A 96 -14.14 12.93 -0.48
C ARG A 96 -14.91 13.05 -1.80
N ALA A 97 -15.27 14.29 -2.19
CA ALA A 97 -16.01 14.56 -3.43
C ALA A 97 -15.22 14.23 -4.71
N ASN A 98 -13.90 14.08 -4.62
CA ASN A 98 -13.03 13.75 -5.75
C ASN A 98 -12.74 12.24 -5.87
N GLU A 99 -13.34 11.41 -5.03
CA GLU A 99 -13.04 9.98 -4.94
C GLU A 99 -14.15 9.15 -5.57
N ASP A 100 -13.77 8.36 -6.57
CA ASP A 100 -14.65 7.46 -7.33
C ASP A 100 -13.88 6.21 -7.79
N PRO A 101 -13.59 5.25 -6.88
CA PRO A 101 -12.76 4.08 -7.17
C PRO A 101 -13.40 3.18 -8.24
N LEU A 102 -12.64 2.82 -9.29
CA LEU A 102 -13.11 2.08 -10.47
C LEU A 102 -12.84 0.57 -10.43
N ASN A 103 -12.11 0.06 -9.45
CA ASN A 103 -11.81 -1.36 -9.31
C ASN A 103 -11.70 -1.76 -7.84
N VAL A 104 -11.63 -3.08 -7.59
CA VAL A 104 -11.62 -3.64 -6.22
C VAL A 104 -10.40 -3.18 -5.42
N TYR A 105 -9.24 -3.06 -6.07
CA TYR A 105 -8.04 -2.51 -5.43
C TYR A 105 -8.26 -1.07 -4.96
N ALA A 106 -8.69 -0.19 -5.86
CA ALA A 106 -8.97 1.21 -5.54
C ALA A 106 -10.02 1.32 -4.43
N TYR A 107 -11.07 0.49 -4.50
CA TYR A 107 -12.13 0.44 -3.49
C TYR A 107 -11.60 -0.02 -2.13
N SER A 108 -10.68 -0.98 -2.07
CA SER A 108 -10.06 -1.41 -0.81
C SER A 108 -9.27 -0.29 -0.13
N LYS A 109 -8.53 0.50 -0.91
CA LYS A 109 -7.80 1.67 -0.41
C LYS A 109 -8.74 2.80 0.03
N PHE A 110 -9.77 3.06 -0.78
CA PHE A 110 -10.82 4.02 -0.46
C PHE A 110 -11.53 3.69 0.87
N LEU A 111 -11.94 2.44 1.08
CA LEU A 111 -12.58 2.02 2.33
C LEU A 111 -11.66 2.20 3.54
N PHE A 112 -10.37 1.96 3.36
CA PHE A 112 -9.41 2.18 4.44
C PHE A 112 -9.22 3.68 4.73
N ASP A 113 -9.14 4.53 3.70
CA ASP A 113 -9.15 5.99 3.86
C ASP A 113 -10.41 6.47 4.60
N GLU A 114 -11.59 5.88 4.34
CA GLU A 114 -12.84 6.18 5.05
C GLU A 114 -12.80 5.75 6.53
N LEU A 115 -12.17 4.60 6.83
CA LEU A 115 -11.95 4.18 8.21
C LEU A 115 -11.05 5.18 8.94
N VAL A 116 -9.93 5.56 8.32
CA VAL A 116 -9.00 6.56 8.89
C VAL A 116 -9.70 7.90 9.14
N ARG A 117 -10.50 8.39 8.20
CA ARG A 117 -11.27 9.65 8.41
C ARG A 117 -12.17 9.59 9.65
N ARG A 118 -12.81 8.44 9.89
CA ARG A 118 -13.63 8.24 11.09
C ARG A 118 -12.81 8.15 12.37
N THR A 119 -11.59 7.64 12.29
CA THR A 119 -10.67 7.53 13.45
C THR A 119 -10.03 8.87 13.81
N LEU A 120 -9.73 9.72 12.83
CA LEU A 120 -8.98 10.96 13.02
C LEU A 120 -9.48 11.88 14.16
N PRO A 121 -10.80 12.09 14.38
CA PRO A 121 -11.27 12.97 15.46
C PRO A 121 -10.93 12.49 16.86
N GLY A 122 -10.83 11.17 17.06
CA GLY A 122 -10.55 10.55 18.34
C GLY A 122 -9.20 9.84 18.42
N ARG A 123 -8.29 10.14 17.47
CA ARG A 123 -6.97 9.47 17.42
C ARG A 123 -6.16 9.75 18.69
N THR A 124 -5.45 8.73 19.12
CA THR A 124 -4.45 8.77 20.18
C THR A 124 -3.06 9.05 19.63
N ALA A 125 -2.68 8.35 18.55
CA ALA A 125 -1.41 8.50 17.87
C ALA A 125 -1.53 9.21 16.51
N PRO A 126 -0.43 9.81 15.97
CA PRO A 126 -0.41 10.38 14.63
C PRO A 126 -0.75 9.37 13.53
N ILE A 127 -1.59 9.78 12.58
CA ILE A 127 -1.93 9.00 11.39
C ILE A 127 -1.63 9.84 10.15
N ALA A 128 -0.91 9.26 9.16
CA ALA A 128 -0.68 9.90 7.86
C ALA A 128 -0.85 8.90 6.72
N GLY A 129 -1.75 9.20 5.79
CA GLY A 129 -1.97 8.44 4.56
C GLY A 129 -1.39 9.15 3.34
N PHE A 130 -0.66 8.41 2.49
CA PHE A 130 -0.03 8.96 1.29
C PHE A 130 -0.68 8.36 0.05
N ARG A 131 -1.30 9.20 -0.79
CA ARG A 131 -1.88 8.81 -2.08
C ARG A 131 -0.82 8.78 -3.16
N HIS A 132 -0.11 7.66 -3.22
CA HIS A 132 0.91 7.48 -4.24
C HIS A 132 0.29 7.45 -5.64
N PHE A 133 0.83 8.27 -6.53
CA PHE A 133 0.68 8.14 -7.98
C PHE A 133 1.62 7.06 -8.50
N ASN A 134 1.94 7.08 -9.79
CA ASN A 134 2.85 6.08 -10.38
C ASN A 134 4.26 6.24 -9.80
N ALA A 135 4.57 5.45 -8.78
CA ALA A 135 5.91 5.36 -8.24
C ALA A 135 6.78 4.50 -9.16
N TYR A 136 8.00 4.94 -9.42
CA TYR A 136 9.00 4.22 -10.19
C TYR A 136 10.36 4.30 -9.51
N GLY A 137 11.23 3.34 -9.82
CA GLY A 137 12.57 3.32 -9.25
C GLY A 137 13.33 2.02 -9.53
N PRO A 138 14.50 1.84 -8.91
CA PRO A 138 15.24 0.59 -9.05
C PRO A 138 14.45 -0.58 -8.47
N ARG A 139 14.81 -1.81 -8.89
CA ARG A 139 14.31 -3.07 -8.33
C ARG A 139 12.83 -3.38 -8.61
N GLU A 140 12.25 -2.83 -9.66
CA GLU A 140 10.86 -3.13 -10.01
C GLU A 140 10.68 -4.22 -11.09
N ALA A 141 11.77 -4.79 -11.62
CA ALA A 141 11.71 -5.83 -12.65
C ALA A 141 10.86 -7.06 -12.27
N HIS A 142 10.83 -7.42 -10.97
CA HIS A 142 10.05 -8.53 -10.46
C HIS A 142 8.53 -8.32 -10.53
N LYS A 143 8.07 -7.08 -10.73
CA LYS A 143 6.64 -6.74 -10.80
C LYS A 143 6.00 -7.16 -12.14
N GLY A 144 6.80 -7.51 -13.15
CA GLY A 144 6.31 -7.89 -14.48
C GLY A 144 5.39 -6.82 -15.06
N ARG A 145 4.16 -7.21 -15.43
CA ARG A 145 3.16 -6.26 -16.01
C ARG A 145 2.78 -5.11 -15.07
N MET A 146 2.95 -5.28 -13.77
CA MET A 146 2.64 -4.26 -12.75
C MET A 146 3.82 -3.33 -12.44
N ALA A 147 4.94 -3.47 -13.16
CA ALA A 147 6.02 -2.49 -13.11
C ALA A 147 5.55 -1.14 -13.62
N SER A 148 6.25 -0.07 -13.23
CA SER A 148 5.87 1.29 -13.64
C SER A 148 5.89 1.47 -15.16
N VAL A 149 5.11 2.42 -15.63
CA VAL A 149 5.14 2.83 -17.06
C VAL A 149 6.55 3.26 -17.48
N MET A 150 7.30 3.89 -16.58
CA MET A 150 8.69 4.31 -16.83
C MET A 150 9.62 3.11 -17.06
N TRP A 151 9.43 2.03 -16.31
CA TRP A 151 10.14 0.77 -16.52
C TRP A 151 9.84 0.18 -17.89
N HIS A 152 8.56 0.10 -18.27
CA HIS A 152 8.16 -0.40 -19.59
C HIS A 152 8.71 0.45 -20.72
N PHE A 153 8.69 1.76 -20.62
CA PHE A 153 9.27 2.67 -21.60
C PHE A 153 10.79 2.50 -21.70
N TYR A 154 11.48 2.38 -20.57
CA TYR A 154 12.91 2.09 -20.56
C TYR A 154 13.24 0.79 -21.31
N GLN A 155 12.49 -0.28 -21.08
CA GLN A 155 12.69 -1.54 -21.79
C GLN A 155 12.42 -1.39 -23.31
N GLN A 156 11.38 -0.66 -23.71
CA GLN A 156 11.09 -0.40 -25.13
C GLN A 156 12.20 0.39 -25.80
N VAL A 157 12.69 1.45 -25.18
CA VAL A 157 13.81 2.24 -25.71
C VAL A 157 15.05 1.37 -25.89
N ARG A 158 15.36 0.52 -24.90
CA ARG A 158 16.52 -0.39 -25.02
C ARG A 158 16.38 -1.43 -26.13
N ALA A 159 15.19 -1.93 -26.37
CA ALA A 159 14.92 -2.98 -27.35
C ALA A 159 14.69 -2.44 -28.76
N GLU A 160 13.95 -1.33 -28.91
CA GLU A 160 13.44 -0.84 -30.19
C GLU A 160 13.89 0.59 -30.51
N GLY A 161 14.59 1.29 -29.63
CA GLY A 161 15.00 2.69 -29.78
C GLY A 161 13.84 3.70 -29.74
N ARG A 162 12.64 3.26 -29.41
CA ARG A 162 11.42 4.10 -29.39
C ARG A 162 10.44 3.65 -28.32
N VAL A 163 9.50 4.52 -27.98
CA VAL A 163 8.40 4.27 -27.04
C VAL A 163 7.08 4.26 -27.78
N LYS A 164 6.20 3.31 -27.44
CA LYS A 164 4.79 3.31 -27.84
C LYS A 164 3.99 3.97 -26.74
N LEU A 165 3.41 5.13 -27.02
CA LEU A 165 2.53 5.82 -26.09
C LEU A 165 1.15 5.16 -26.07
N PHE A 166 0.42 5.34 -24.97
CA PHE A 166 -0.99 4.95 -24.89
C PHE A 166 -1.81 5.92 -25.74
N GLU A 167 -2.78 5.39 -26.47
CA GLU A 167 -3.81 6.16 -27.17
C GLU A 167 -4.92 6.59 -26.22
#